data_a1bedc1e27f73c6e4b67088037f5868d
#
_entry.id   a1bedc1e27f73c6e4b67088037f5868d
#
_cell.length_a   1.000
_cell.length_b   1.000
_cell.length_c   1.000
_cell.angle_alpha   90.00
_cell.angle_beta   90.00
_cell.angle_gamma   90.00
#
_symmetry.space_group_name_H-M   'P 1'
#
loop_
_entity.id
_entity.type
_entity.pdbx_description
1 polymer ?
#
loop_
_entity_poly.entity_id
_entity_poly.type
_entity_poly.pdbx_seq_one_letter_code
_entity_poly.pdbx_strand_id
1 'polypeptide(L)'
;ATIGFASESYMYKETAGLVKLPVQFTGEPKTYPITFDIIATVQGGSDELETILHFTQTEGLKYAGIEGASAFIEFTVYDNREINESKYVELEIANVKGAAIAGSGKTVIEIADNDNNPYERLWGNWTLKGSNVFDGTAVSWEVNISGGFSAAEEAVNADRKLVCWGFGGNKEDLTGSDLTPVKQPVWYLNYNADAKQLSLIPGEMMANCYDYTGSVPGSSFEIKTAALFVQDNSLVYDFTFGGVTATWSDDMNTITFTPNTGIYGVIVADGEPSDYGFAGCLNITMTRN
;
A
#
# COMPACT_ATOMS: atom_id res chain seq x y z
N ALA A 1 -0.80 -31.11 32.84
CA ALA A 1 -0.90 -30.12 31.74
C ALA A 1 0.48 -29.82 31.15
N THR A 2 0.51 -29.48 29.89
CA THR A 2 1.69 -28.99 29.18
C THR A 2 1.37 -27.67 28.50
N ILE A 3 2.41 -26.85 28.34
CA ILE A 3 2.37 -25.56 27.63
C ILE A 3 3.39 -25.60 26.48
N GLY A 4 3.04 -25.09 25.31
CA GLY A 4 3.93 -25.05 24.15
C GLY A 4 3.42 -24.15 23.03
N PHE A 5 4.16 -24.10 21.94
CA PHE A 5 3.74 -23.43 20.72
C PHE A 5 3.01 -24.42 19.79
N ALA A 6 2.10 -23.92 18.97
CA ALA A 6 1.36 -24.70 17.97
C ALA A 6 2.22 -25.09 16.76
N SER A 7 3.26 -24.32 16.49
CA SER A 7 4.18 -24.51 15.38
C SER A 7 5.62 -24.23 15.81
N GLU A 8 6.54 -24.85 15.10
CA GLU A 8 7.98 -24.59 15.28
C GLU A 8 8.43 -23.26 14.65
N SER A 9 7.60 -22.69 13.75
CA SER A 9 7.84 -21.41 13.12
C SER A 9 6.54 -20.67 12.76
N TYR A 10 6.64 -19.36 12.73
CA TYR A 10 5.60 -18.44 12.25
C TYR A 10 6.26 -17.39 11.37
N MET A 11 5.51 -16.90 10.37
CA MET A 11 5.98 -15.83 9.49
C MET A 11 4.99 -14.66 9.57
N TYR A 12 5.52 -13.46 9.73
CA TYR A 12 4.80 -12.20 9.66
C TYR A 12 5.55 -11.24 8.73
N LYS A 13 4.82 -10.36 8.05
CA LYS A 13 5.44 -9.23 7.34
C LYS A 13 5.74 -8.10 8.33
N GLU A 14 6.69 -7.23 8.01
CA GLU A 14 6.97 -6.02 8.81
C GLU A 14 5.72 -5.16 9.00
N THR A 15 4.80 -5.14 8.03
CA THR A 15 3.50 -4.44 8.10
C THR A 15 2.46 -5.08 9.01
N ALA A 16 2.76 -6.18 9.69
CA ALA A 16 1.78 -6.91 10.51
C ALA A 16 1.24 -6.09 11.71
N GLY A 17 2.00 -5.11 12.19
CA GLY A 17 1.62 -4.33 13.36
C GLY A 17 1.47 -5.18 14.62
N LEU A 18 0.32 -5.06 15.30
CA LEU A 18 0.05 -5.83 16.52
C LEU A 18 -0.30 -7.29 16.21
N VAL A 19 0.52 -8.20 16.72
CA VAL A 19 0.37 -9.65 16.59
C VAL A 19 -0.02 -10.27 17.93
N LYS A 20 -0.93 -11.25 17.88
CA LYS A 20 -1.34 -12.09 19.03
C LYS A 20 -1.00 -13.53 18.71
N LEU A 21 0.14 -14.00 19.19
CA LEU A 21 0.63 -15.35 18.99
C LEU A 21 0.01 -16.28 20.05
N PRO A 22 -0.79 -17.31 19.68
CA PRO A 22 -1.42 -18.19 20.64
C PRO A 22 -0.43 -19.17 21.26
N VAL A 23 -0.56 -19.40 22.58
CA VAL A 23 0.12 -20.43 23.32
C VAL A 23 -0.83 -21.59 23.53
N GLN A 24 -0.42 -22.81 23.23
CA GLN A 24 -1.23 -24.02 23.38
C GLN A 24 -1.06 -24.64 24.77
N PHE A 25 -2.18 -25.08 25.32
CA PHE A 25 -2.25 -25.85 26.55
C PHE A 25 -2.88 -27.21 26.28
N THR A 26 -2.32 -28.27 26.85
CA THR A 26 -2.82 -29.61 26.69
C THR A 26 -2.91 -30.31 28.05
N GLY A 27 -4.04 -30.97 28.33
CA GLY A 27 -4.32 -31.63 29.59
C GLY A 27 -4.75 -30.66 30.70
N GLU A 28 -5.26 -31.21 31.79
CA GLU A 28 -5.72 -30.43 32.94
C GLU A 28 -4.56 -30.13 33.90
N PRO A 29 -4.30 -28.85 34.25
CA PRO A 29 -3.30 -28.50 35.25
C PRO A 29 -3.81 -28.82 36.65
N LYS A 30 -2.87 -29.12 37.55
CA LYS A 30 -3.18 -29.36 38.96
C LYS A 30 -3.52 -28.08 39.72
N THR A 31 -3.08 -26.97 39.21
CA THR A 31 -3.25 -25.63 39.84
C THR A 31 -3.35 -24.54 38.77
N TYR A 32 -4.20 -23.55 39.05
CA TYR A 32 -4.33 -22.33 38.26
C TYR A 32 -3.98 -21.10 39.09
N PRO A 33 -3.56 -19.97 38.47
CA PRO A 33 -3.23 -19.86 37.06
C PRO A 33 -1.91 -20.59 36.70
N ILE A 34 -1.78 -21.01 35.45
CA ILE A 34 -0.47 -21.34 34.88
C ILE A 34 0.22 -20.00 34.59
N THR A 35 1.48 -19.87 35.02
CA THR A 35 2.29 -18.69 34.72
C THR A 35 3.56 -19.10 33.97
N PHE A 36 4.03 -18.24 33.11
CA PHE A 36 5.23 -18.47 32.29
C PHE A 36 5.83 -17.14 31.85
N ASP A 37 7.08 -17.19 31.43
CA ASP A 37 7.82 -16.08 30.83
C ASP A 37 8.20 -16.44 29.40
N ILE A 38 8.52 -15.45 28.59
CA ILE A 38 9.06 -15.58 27.24
C ILE A 38 10.45 -14.95 27.20
N ILE A 39 11.40 -15.71 26.69
CA ILE A 39 12.73 -15.22 26.34
C ILE A 39 12.76 -15.08 24.82
N ALA A 40 13.09 -13.90 24.31
CA ALA A 40 13.22 -13.62 22.90
C ALA A 40 14.66 -13.33 22.53
N THR A 41 15.16 -13.97 21.48
CA THR A 41 16.54 -13.85 21.02
C THR A 41 16.57 -13.64 19.51
N VAL A 42 17.20 -12.57 19.05
CA VAL A 42 17.44 -12.32 17.62
C VAL A 42 18.48 -13.30 17.11
N GLN A 43 18.18 -13.97 15.99
CA GLN A 43 19.08 -14.93 15.36
C GLN A 43 19.88 -14.27 14.22
N GLY A 44 21.16 -14.59 14.12
CA GLY A 44 21.99 -14.36 12.93
C GLY A 44 22.38 -12.91 12.65
N GLY A 45 22.08 -11.95 13.53
CA GLY A 45 22.32 -10.53 13.25
C GLY A 45 22.84 -9.73 14.45
N SER A 46 23.24 -8.50 14.19
CA SER A 46 23.60 -7.50 15.19
C SER A 46 22.43 -6.58 15.56
N ASP A 47 21.23 -6.84 15.01
CA ASP A 47 20.06 -6.01 15.25
C ASP A 47 19.57 -6.17 16.69
N GLU A 48 19.16 -5.07 17.27
CA GLU A 48 18.52 -5.07 18.58
C GLU A 48 17.06 -5.50 18.43
N LEU A 49 16.58 -6.36 19.33
CA LEU A 49 15.20 -6.86 19.34
C LEU A 49 14.17 -5.74 19.21
N GLU A 50 14.35 -4.67 19.94
CA GLU A 50 13.47 -3.50 19.97
C GLU A 50 13.41 -2.71 18.65
N THR A 51 14.28 -2.99 17.70
CA THR A 51 14.22 -2.42 16.35
C THR A 51 13.40 -3.29 15.38
N ILE A 52 13.13 -4.54 15.74
CA ILE A 52 12.39 -5.51 14.94
C ILE A 52 10.95 -5.61 15.44
N LEU A 53 10.79 -5.82 16.75
CA LEU A 53 9.48 -5.96 17.39
C LEU A 53 9.53 -5.59 18.88
N HIS A 54 8.39 -5.22 19.43
CA HIS A 54 8.24 -4.88 20.83
C HIS A 54 7.15 -5.74 21.47
N PHE A 55 7.50 -6.44 22.56
CA PHE A 55 6.55 -7.23 23.33
C PHE A 55 5.76 -6.36 24.32
N THR A 56 4.45 -6.56 24.37
CA THR A 56 3.61 -5.92 25.39
C THR A 56 3.98 -6.42 26.79
N GLN A 57 4.30 -7.70 26.91
CA GLN A 57 4.72 -8.36 28.16
C GLN A 57 5.50 -9.62 27.85
N THR A 58 6.62 -9.85 28.55
CA THR A 58 7.44 -11.07 28.45
C THR A 58 7.50 -11.87 29.75
N GLU A 59 7.21 -11.26 30.87
CA GLU A 59 7.30 -11.91 32.19
C GLU A 59 5.93 -12.01 32.86
N GLY A 60 5.70 -13.10 33.59
CA GLY A 60 4.50 -13.31 34.38
C GLY A 60 3.22 -13.41 33.57
N LEU A 61 3.30 -13.87 32.34
CA LEU A 61 2.14 -14.19 31.49
C LEU A 61 1.28 -15.24 32.20
N LYS A 62 -0.06 -15.16 32.05
CA LYS A 62 -1.00 -15.98 32.81
C LYS A 62 -2.04 -16.64 31.92
N TYR A 63 -2.28 -17.90 32.18
CA TYR A 63 -3.44 -18.61 31.68
C TYR A 63 -4.35 -19.03 32.86
N ALA A 64 -5.56 -18.50 32.89
CA ALA A 64 -6.48 -18.68 34.01
C ALA A 64 -7.25 -20.00 33.97
N GLY A 65 -7.20 -20.75 32.87
CA GLY A 65 -7.88 -22.02 32.70
C GLY A 65 -9.40 -21.90 32.47
N ILE A 66 -9.88 -20.76 32.01
CA ILE A 66 -11.28 -20.58 31.65
C ILE A 66 -11.49 -21.22 30.30
N GLU A 67 -12.52 -22.07 30.16
CA GLU A 67 -12.89 -22.71 28.89
C GLU A 67 -13.09 -21.64 27.80
N GLY A 68 -12.41 -21.81 26.67
CA GLY A 68 -12.40 -20.85 25.55
C GLY A 68 -11.46 -19.67 25.72
N ALA A 69 -10.76 -19.51 26.86
CA ALA A 69 -9.71 -18.52 27.01
C ALA A 69 -8.38 -19.06 26.49
N SER A 70 -7.71 -18.26 25.66
CA SER A 70 -6.35 -18.53 25.17
C SER A 70 -5.36 -17.56 25.82
N ALA A 71 -4.16 -18.03 26.13
CA ALA A 71 -3.06 -17.13 26.40
C ALA A 71 -2.43 -16.73 25.07
N PHE A 72 -2.07 -15.45 24.97
CA PHE A 72 -1.40 -14.89 23.81
C PHE A 72 -0.11 -14.22 24.24
N ILE A 73 0.89 -14.33 23.39
CA ILE A 73 2.07 -13.47 23.41
C ILE A 73 1.76 -12.33 22.47
N GLU A 74 1.67 -11.11 22.99
CA GLU A 74 1.37 -9.93 22.20
C GLU A 74 2.65 -9.14 21.93
N PHE A 75 2.89 -8.82 20.65
CA PHE A 75 3.98 -7.97 20.21
C PHE A 75 3.58 -7.13 19.01
N THR A 76 4.23 -5.98 18.87
CA THR A 76 4.09 -5.10 17.70
C THR A 76 5.32 -5.28 16.82
N VAL A 77 5.11 -5.58 15.55
CA VAL A 77 6.18 -5.60 14.53
C VAL A 77 6.37 -4.19 14.02
N TYR A 78 7.62 -3.77 13.86
CA TYR A 78 7.95 -2.47 13.31
C TYR A 78 8.18 -2.57 11.81
N ASP A 79 7.53 -1.67 11.08
CA ASP A 79 7.70 -1.48 9.65
C ASP A 79 8.76 -0.39 9.39
N ASN A 80 9.62 -0.63 8.44
CA ASN A 80 10.57 0.36 7.94
C ASN A 80 10.40 0.52 6.42
N ARG A 81 11.30 1.20 5.73
CA ARG A 81 11.26 1.36 4.28
C ARG A 81 12.58 0.96 3.61
N GLU A 82 13.37 0.21 4.31
CA GLU A 82 14.67 -0.24 3.84
C GLU A 82 14.55 -1.69 3.36
N ILE A 83 15.14 -1.99 2.21
CA ILE A 83 15.24 -3.38 1.74
C ILE A 83 16.20 -4.11 2.66
N ASN A 84 15.69 -5.08 3.38
CA ASN A 84 16.41 -5.89 4.33
C ASN A 84 16.27 -7.39 4.00
N GLU A 85 17.09 -8.21 4.62
CA GLU A 85 16.83 -9.63 4.72
C GLU A 85 15.80 -9.88 5.82
N SER A 86 15.02 -10.97 5.68
CA SER A 86 14.12 -11.41 6.76
C SER A 86 14.86 -11.49 8.10
N LYS A 87 14.21 -11.03 9.17
CA LYS A 87 14.71 -11.10 10.53
C LYS A 87 14.11 -12.32 11.23
N TYR A 88 14.91 -12.96 12.08
CA TYR A 88 14.48 -14.16 12.80
C TYR A 88 14.59 -13.94 14.30
N VAL A 89 13.52 -14.19 15.04
CA VAL A 89 13.47 -14.09 16.50
C VAL A 89 13.04 -15.44 17.07
N GLU A 90 13.92 -16.08 17.82
CA GLU A 90 13.58 -17.27 18.59
C GLU A 90 12.86 -16.87 19.87
N LEU A 91 11.70 -17.47 20.12
CA LEU A 91 10.98 -17.40 21.38
C LEU A 91 11.15 -18.71 22.15
N GLU A 92 11.40 -18.61 23.44
CA GLU A 92 11.49 -19.72 24.37
C GLU A 92 10.53 -19.50 25.56
N ILE A 93 9.69 -20.50 25.84
CA ILE A 93 8.86 -20.51 27.05
C ILE A 93 9.73 -20.89 28.25
N ALA A 94 9.75 -20.04 29.25
CA ALA A 94 10.57 -20.20 30.45
C ALA A 94 9.78 -20.03 31.75
N ASN A 95 10.39 -20.37 32.88
CA ASN A 95 9.89 -20.15 34.25
C ASN A 95 8.42 -20.60 34.46
N VAL A 96 8.04 -21.72 33.84
CA VAL A 96 6.66 -22.25 33.88
C VAL A 96 6.30 -22.74 35.29
N LYS A 97 5.12 -22.31 35.77
CA LYS A 97 4.50 -22.84 37.00
C LYS A 97 3.11 -23.34 36.67
N GLY A 98 2.76 -24.51 37.17
CA GLY A 98 1.45 -25.15 36.99
C GLY A 98 1.32 -26.06 35.76
N ALA A 99 2.33 -26.12 34.90
CA ALA A 99 2.41 -27.02 33.74
C ALA A 99 3.85 -27.45 33.48
N ALA A 100 4.06 -28.46 32.63
CA ALA A 100 5.34 -28.80 32.05
C ALA A 100 5.47 -28.19 30.64
N ILE A 101 6.70 -27.96 30.19
CA ILE A 101 6.94 -27.50 28.82
C ILE A 101 6.73 -28.65 27.85
N ALA A 102 5.98 -28.42 26.78
CA ALA A 102 5.77 -29.36 25.69
C ALA A 102 6.88 -29.22 24.63
N GLY A 103 7.44 -30.33 24.19
CA GLY A 103 8.50 -30.33 23.18
C GLY A 103 9.73 -29.55 23.62
N SER A 104 10.28 -28.72 22.72
CA SER A 104 11.40 -27.84 23.01
C SER A 104 11.00 -26.57 23.79
N GLY A 105 9.72 -26.23 23.81
CA GLY A 105 9.24 -24.94 24.30
C GLY A 105 9.68 -23.75 23.46
N LYS A 106 10.13 -24.00 22.23
CA LYS A 106 10.70 -22.96 21.35
C LYS A 106 9.93 -22.85 20.05
N THR A 107 9.95 -21.67 19.49
CA THR A 107 9.48 -21.36 18.12
C THR A 107 10.32 -20.24 17.53
N VAL A 108 10.35 -20.14 16.21
CA VAL A 108 11.02 -19.06 15.50
C VAL A 108 9.96 -18.19 14.81
N ILE A 109 10.07 -16.89 15.01
CA ILE A 109 9.28 -15.90 14.26
C ILE A 109 10.19 -15.36 13.16
N GLU A 110 9.77 -15.53 11.92
CA GLU A 110 10.33 -14.84 10.76
C GLU A 110 9.54 -13.54 10.55
N ILE A 111 10.25 -12.42 10.54
CA ILE A 111 9.72 -11.12 10.11
C ILE A 111 10.25 -10.88 8.69
N ALA A 112 9.36 -11.08 7.72
CA ALA A 112 9.69 -10.94 6.31
C ALA A 112 9.62 -9.47 5.90
N ASP A 113 10.69 -9.02 5.23
CA ASP A 113 10.75 -7.70 4.61
C ASP A 113 9.68 -7.58 3.52
N ASN A 114 8.90 -6.50 3.58
CA ASN A 114 7.91 -6.15 2.56
C ASN A 114 8.44 -5.15 1.54
N ASP A 115 9.57 -4.50 1.82
CA ASP A 115 10.15 -3.46 0.99
C ASP A 115 10.88 -4.01 -0.23
N ASN A 116 11.16 -5.30 -0.27
CA ASN A 116 11.64 -6.01 -1.45
C ASN A 116 10.58 -6.14 -2.56
N ASN A 117 9.31 -5.84 -2.28
CA ASN A 117 8.27 -5.85 -3.27
C ASN A 117 8.15 -4.47 -3.96
N PRO A 118 8.67 -4.30 -5.18
CA PRO A 118 8.63 -3.01 -5.87
C PRO A 118 7.21 -2.46 -6.03
N TYR A 119 6.20 -3.32 -6.11
CA TYR A 119 4.81 -2.92 -6.22
C TYR A 119 4.32 -2.19 -4.95
N GLU A 120 4.57 -2.74 -3.77
CA GLU A 120 4.18 -2.12 -2.50
C GLU A 120 5.03 -0.88 -2.18
N ARG A 121 6.30 -0.88 -2.58
CA ARG A 121 7.18 0.29 -2.45
C ARG A 121 6.72 1.49 -3.26
N LEU A 122 5.94 1.30 -4.31
CA LEU A 122 5.33 2.41 -5.05
C LEU A 122 4.16 3.07 -4.30
N TRP A 123 3.62 2.44 -3.26
CA TRP A 123 2.51 3.01 -2.49
C TRP A 123 2.97 4.18 -1.64
N GLY A 124 2.07 5.11 -1.39
CA GLY A 124 2.29 6.28 -0.55
C GLY A 124 2.09 7.61 -1.26
N ASN A 125 2.63 8.67 -0.66
CA ASN A 125 2.44 10.03 -1.13
C ASN A 125 3.57 10.46 -2.07
N TRP A 126 3.19 11.11 -3.14
CA TRP A 126 4.07 11.57 -4.20
C TRP A 126 3.73 13.01 -4.61
N THR A 127 4.74 13.76 -5.03
CA THR A 127 4.53 15.04 -5.71
C THR A 127 4.69 14.82 -7.22
N LEU A 128 3.59 14.97 -7.97
CA LEU A 128 3.57 14.95 -9.43
C LEU A 128 3.93 16.35 -9.94
N LYS A 129 4.88 16.43 -10.84
CA LYS A 129 5.29 17.65 -11.54
C LYS A 129 5.26 17.43 -13.03
N GLY A 130 4.99 18.50 -13.79
CA GLY A 130 5.00 18.50 -15.24
C GLY A 130 4.58 19.83 -15.81
N SER A 131 4.12 19.83 -17.06
CA SER A 131 3.64 21.02 -17.75
C SER A 131 2.15 20.96 -17.98
N ASN A 132 1.42 21.99 -17.57
CA ASN A 132 0.00 22.17 -17.86
C ASN A 132 -0.22 22.26 -19.38
N VAL A 133 -1.16 21.46 -19.87
CA VAL A 133 -1.42 21.38 -21.33
C VAL A 133 -2.18 22.57 -21.88
N PHE A 134 -2.85 23.35 -21.04
CA PHE A 134 -3.65 24.48 -21.47
C PHE A 134 -2.83 25.76 -21.69
N ASP A 135 -1.80 25.98 -20.87
CA ASP A 135 -1.03 27.23 -20.87
C ASP A 135 0.49 27.02 -20.81
N GLY A 136 0.94 25.77 -20.70
CA GLY A 136 2.35 25.42 -20.63
C GLY A 136 3.03 25.73 -19.27
N THR A 137 2.29 26.21 -18.28
CA THR A 137 2.85 26.51 -16.96
C THR A 137 3.24 25.22 -16.22
N ALA A 138 4.18 25.35 -15.26
CA ALA A 138 4.53 24.23 -14.41
C ALA A 138 3.41 23.90 -13.45
N VAL A 139 3.11 22.60 -13.30
CA VAL A 139 2.18 22.10 -12.30
C VAL A 139 2.91 21.29 -11.23
N SER A 140 2.33 21.27 -10.03
CA SER A 140 2.78 20.46 -8.91
C SER A 140 1.57 20.00 -8.10
N TRP A 141 1.29 18.72 -8.12
CA TRP A 141 0.12 18.12 -7.45
C TRP A 141 0.55 17.03 -6.49
N GLU A 142 -0.12 16.99 -5.33
CA GLU A 142 0.02 15.86 -4.41
C GLU A 142 -0.80 14.68 -4.92
N VAL A 143 -0.14 13.53 -5.07
CA VAL A 143 -0.72 12.28 -5.55
C VAL A 143 -0.48 11.19 -4.52
N ASN A 144 -1.50 10.40 -4.23
CA ASN A 144 -1.34 9.18 -3.45
C ASN A 144 -1.47 7.96 -4.36
N ILE A 145 -0.55 7.03 -4.25
CA ILE A 145 -0.57 5.74 -4.95
C ILE A 145 -0.90 4.65 -3.93
N SER A 146 -1.80 3.74 -4.30
CA SER A 146 -2.18 2.56 -3.51
C SER A 146 -2.37 1.33 -4.39
N GLY A 147 -2.45 0.15 -3.79
CA GLY A 147 -2.79 -1.08 -4.50
C GLY A 147 -4.24 -1.09 -4.97
N GLY A 148 -4.48 -1.62 -6.17
CA GLY A 148 -5.80 -1.65 -6.81
C GLY A 148 -6.62 -2.92 -6.57
N PHE A 149 -6.12 -3.91 -5.82
CA PHE A 149 -6.76 -5.22 -5.68
C PHE A 149 -6.81 -5.71 -4.24
N SER A 150 -7.74 -6.65 -3.97
CA SER A 150 -7.77 -7.44 -2.75
C SER A 150 -6.56 -8.38 -2.68
N ALA A 151 -6.15 -8.76 -1.48
CA ALA A 151 -5.03 -9.69 -1.26
C ALA A 151 -5.18 -11.05 -2.00
N ALA A 152 -6.41 -11.48 -2.28
CA ALA A 152 -6.68 -12.70 -3.04
C ALA A 152 -6.37 -12.55 -4.54
N GLU A 153 -6.53 -11.36 -5.10
CA GLU A 153 -6.20 -11.05 -6.50
C GLU A 153 -4.71 -10.79 -6.68
N GLU A 154 -4.01 -10.33 -5.65
CA GLU A 154 -2.56 -10.12 -5.65
C GLU A 154 -1.76 -11.41 -5.90
N ALA A 155 -2.24 -12.54 -5.41
CA ALA A 155 -1.54 -13.82 -5.50
C ALA A 155 -1.50 -14.41 -6.93
N VAL A 156 -2.33 -13.92 -7.86
CA VAL A 156 -2.57 -14.56 -9.16
C VAL A 156 -2.05 -13.74 -10.35
N ASN A 157 -1.78 -12.42 -10.19
CA ASN A 157 -1.47 -11.54 -11.31
C ASN A 157 -0.09 -10.89 -11.20
N ALA A 158 0.79 -11.19 -12.17
CA ALA A 158 2.05 -10.48 -12.35
C ALA A 158 1.84 -9.02 -12.81
N ASP A 159 0.70 -8.75 -13.46
CA ASP A 159 0.28 -7.41 -13.87
C ASP A 159 -0.73 -6.87 -12.86
N ARG A 160 -0.28 -5.98 -12.00
CA ARG A 160 -1.09 -5.38 -10.94
C ARG A 160 -1.45 -3.95 -11.29
N LYS A 161 -2.68 -3.53 -10.96
CA LYS A 161 -3.08 -2.13 -11.08
C LYS A 161 -2.67 -1.34 -9.85
N LEU A 162 -2.21 -0.13 -10.07
CA LEU A 162 -2.07 0.91 -9.05
C LEU A 162 -3.20 1.90 -9.20
N VAL A 163 -3.75 2.34 -8.09
CA VAL A 163 -4.75 3.40 -8.00
C VAL A 163 -4.07 4.68 -7.57
N CYS A 164 -4.22 5.73 -8.37
CA CYS A 164 -3.61 7.03 -8.14
C CYS A 164 -4.69 8.09 -7.88
N TRP A 165 -4.53 8.86 -6.81
CA TRP A 165 -5.46 9.90 -6.38
C TRP A 165 -4.80 11.28 -6.46
N GLY A 166 -5.55 12.34 -6.74
CA GLY A 166 -5.07 13.72 -6.64
C GLY A 166 -4.68 14.36 -7.97
N PHE A 167 -5.04 13.78 -9.12
CA PHE A 167 -4.80 14.40 -10.42
C PHE A 167 -5.58 15.72 -10.56
N GLY A 168 -4.89 16.79 -10.98
CA GLY A 168 -5.48 18.12 -11.11
C GLY A 168 -5.54 18.90 -9.78
N GLY A 169 -4.93 18.39 -8.72
CA GLY A 169 -4.97 18.94 -7.37
C GLY A 169 -5.99 18.26 -6.46
N ASN A 170 -6.05 18.68 -5.21
CA ASN A 170 -7.04 18.19 -4.26
C ASN A 170 -8.43 18.74 -4.61
N LYS A 171 -9.47 17.99 -4.24
CA LYS A 171 -10.86 18.41 -4.45
C LYS A 171 -11.14 19.81 -3.85
N GLU A 172 -10.53 20.11 -2.73
CA GLU A 172 -10.65 21.39 -2.03
C GLU A 172 -10.00 22.54 -2.82
N ASP A 173 -8.91 22.27 -3.54
CA ASP A 173 -8.21 23.25 -4.38
C ASP A 173 -8.99 23.57 -5.67
N LEU A 174 -9.91 22.70 -6.04
CA LEU A 174 -10.78 22.84 -7.20
C LEU A 174 -12.10 23.55 -6.88
N THR A 175 -12.33 23.91 -5.62
CA THR A 175 -13.49 24.71 -5.19
C THR A 175 -13.39 26.11 -5.77
N GLY A 176 -14.35 26.44 -6.64
CA GLY A 176 -14.38 27.73 -7.36
C GLY A 176 -14.03 27.61 -8.83
N SER A 177 -13.65 26.44 -9.32
CA SER A 177 -13.69 26.13 -10.76
C SER A 177 -15.12 25.89 -11.22
N ASP A 178 -15.38 26.10 -12.51
CA ASP A 178 -16.69 25.89 -13.12
C ASP A 178 -17.17 24.42 -12.97
N LEU A 179 -16.22 23.50 -12.75
CA LEU A 179 -16.46 22.07 -12.57
C LEU A 179 -15.82 21.59 -11.27
N THR A 180 -16.66 21.13 -10.34
CA THR A 180 -16.20 20.58 -9.08
C THR A 180 -16.40 19.06 -9.05
N PRO A 181 -15.34 18.25 -8.92
CA PRO A 181 -15.46 16.81 -8.78
C PRO A 181 -16.25 16.43 -7.53
N VAL A 182 -17.14 15.45 -7.65
CA VAL A 182 -17.91 14.90 -6.52
C VAL A 182 -16.99 14.16 -5.55
N LYS A 183 -15.95 13.50 -6.11
CA LYS A 183 -14.92 12.76 -5.37
C LYS A 183 -13.54 13.18 -5.87
N GLN A 184 -12.54 12.88 -5.08
CA GLN A 184 -11.15 13.03 -5.50
C GLN A 184 -10.93 12.30 -6.84
N PRO A 185 -10.34 12.96 -7.85
CA PRO A 185 -10.04 12.32 -9.14
C PRO A 185 -9.11 11.12 -8.98
N VAL A 186 -9.44 10.04 -9.69
CA VAL A 186 -8.73 8.75 -9.63
C VAL A 186 -8.29 8.36 -11.03
N TRP A 187 -7.07 7.88 -11.15
CA TRP A 187 -6.52 7.33 -12.38
C TRP A 187 -5.71 6.08 -12.09
N TYR A 188 -5.41 5.30 -13.11
CA TYR A 188 -4.88 3.97 -12.92
C TYR A 188 -3.64 3.73 -13.74
N LEU A 189 -2.69 2.98 -13.14
CA LEU A 189 -1.50 2.48 -13.82
C LEU A 189 -1.49 0.96 -13.76
N ASN A 190 -1.14 0.31 -14.87
CA ASN A 190 -0.70 -1.07 -14.85
C ASN A 190 0.74 -1.12 -14.36
N TYR A 191 1.03 -2.08 -13.49
CA TYR A 191 2.35 -2.38 -13.01
C TYR A 191 2.88 -3.65 -13.68
N ASN A 192 4.02 -3.55 -14.34
CA ASN A 192 4.73 -4.67 -14.94
C ASN A 192 6.11 -4.82 -14.28
N ALA A 193 6.25 -5.85 -13.44
CA ALA A 193 7.48 -6.11 -12.69
C ALA A 193 8.65 -6.48 -13.61
N ASP A 194 8.42 -7.32 -14.61
CA ASP A 194 9.45 -7.85 -15.50
C ASP A 194 10.04 -6.76 -16.39
N ALA A 195 9.19 -5.86 -16.87
CA ALA A 195 9.61 -4.71 -17.67
C ALA A 195 10.11 -3.52 -16.85
N LYS A 196 9.97 -3.54 -15.51
CA LYS A 196 10.17 -2.39 -14.62
C LYS A 196 9.44 -1.15 -15.13
N GLN A 197 8.19 -1.31 -15.51
CA GLN A 197 7.42 -0.29 -16.20
C GLN A 197 6.02 -0.14 -15.61
N LEU A 198 5.57 1.09 -15.57
CA LEU A 198 4.17 1.47 -15.37
C LEU A 198 3.59 1.87 -16.73
N SER A 199 2.29 1.64 -16.93
CA SER A 199 1.58 2.16 -18.10
C SER A 199 0.22 2.71 -17.69
N LEU A 200 -0.13 3.87 -18.24
CA LEU A 200 -1.44 4.48 -18.01
C LEU A 200 -2.54 3.56 -18.53
N ILE A 201 -3.66 3.47 -17.79
CA ILE A 201 -4.88 2.84 -18.23
C ILE A 201 -5.85 3.95 -18.67
N PRO A 202 -5.94 4.25 -19.97
CA PRO A 202 -6.84 5.25 -20.48
C PRO A 202 -8.27 4.71 -20.57
N GLY A 203 -9.24 5.61 -20.74
CA GLY A 203 -10.65 5.28 -20.91
C GLY A 203 -11.43 5.08 -19.61
N GLU A 204 -10.76 4.90 -18.49
CA GLU A 204 -11.40 4.73 -17.18
C GLU A 204 -11.99 6.05 -16.65
N MET A 205 -13.08 5.94 -15.89
CA MET A 205 -13.69 7.09 -15.25
C MET A 205 -12.78 7.63 -14.13
N MET A 206 -12.36 8.87 -14.25
CA MET A 206 -11.53 9.57 -13.29
C MET A 206 -12.37 10.17 -12.16
N ALA A 207 -13.46 10.84 -12.49
CA ALA A 207 -14.39 11.42 -11.52
C ALA A 207 -15.75 11.73 -12.17
N ASN A 208 -16.76 11.93 -11.31
CA ASN A 208 -17.97 12.66 -11.67
C ASN A 208 -17.86 14.09 -11.15
N CYS A 209 -18.31 15.05 -11.91
CA CYS A 209 -18.38 16.46 -11.50
C CYS A 209 -19.76 17.06 -11.75
N TYR A 210 -20.04 18.15 -11.04
CA TYR A 210 -21.23 18.96 -11.27
C TYR A 210 -20.82 20.30 -11.88
N ASP A 211 -21.58 20.73 -12.87
CA ASP A 211 -21.47 22.09 -13.38
C ASP A 211 -22.30 23.03 -12.49
N TYR A 212 -21.64 23.93 -11.79
CA TYR A 212 -22.29 24.93 -10.93
C TYR A 212 -22.55 26.27 -11.63
N THR A 213 -21.92 26.52 -12.76
CA THR A 213 -21.93 27.82 -13.44
C THR A 213 -22.42 27.73 -14.88
N GLY A 214 -22.57 26.53 -15.41
CA GLY A 214 -22.94 26.29 -16.80
C GLY A 214 -24.40 26.61 -17.17
N SER A 215 -24.72 26.44 -18.44
CA SER A 215 -26.04 26.72 -19.01
C SER A 215 -27.15 25.86 -18.43
N VAL A 216 -26.80 24.75 -17.75
CA VAL A 216 -27.75 23.85 -17.09
C VAL A 216 -27.25 23.57 -15.67
N PRO A 217 -27.54 24.44 -14.69
CA PRO A 217 -27.12 24.24 -13.29
C PRO A 217 -27.55 22.88 -12.75
N GLY A 218 -26.64 22.15 -12.13
CA GLY A 218 -26.87 20.82 -11.55
C GLY A 218 -26.68 19.66 -12.52
N SER A 219 -26.24 19.90 -13.76
CA SER A 219 -25.85 18.83 -14.69
C SER A 219 -24.63 18.10 -14.16
N SER A 220 -24.60 16.78 -14.28
CA SER A 220 -23.44 15.95 -13.96
C SER A 220 -22.71 15.54 -15.24
N PHE A 221 -21.40 15.56 -15.19
CA PHE A 221 -20.51 15.13 -16.26
C PHE A 221 -19.57 14.06 -15.74
N GLU A 222 -19.13 13.19 -16.63
CA GLU A 222 -18.02 12.27 -16.34
C GLU A 222 -16.69 12.91 -16.74
N ILE A 223 -15.65 12.65 -15.96
CA ILE A 223 -14.27 12.92 -16.37
C ILE A 223 -13.63 11.56 -16.63
N LYS A 224 -13.12 11.36 -17.84
CA LYS A 224 -12.40 10.13 -18.20
C LYS A 224 -10.93 10.40 -18.41
N THR A 225 -10.11 9.44 -17.99
CA THR A 225 -8.68 9.46 -18.23
C THR A 225 -8.39 9.23 -19.71
N ALA A 226 -7.63 10.10 -20.33
CA ALA A 226 -7.09 9.89 -21.66
C ALA A 226 -5.57 9.92 -21.64
N ALA A 227 -4.96 9.12 -22.49
CA ALA A 227 -3.54 9.20 -22.81
C ALA A 227 -3.31 10.46 -23.62
N LEU A 228 -2.30 11.24 -23.24
CA LEU A 228 -1.90 12.46 -23.92
C LEU A 228 -0.52 12.28 -24.54
N PHE A 229 -0.36 12.69 -25.79
CA PHE A 229 0.90 12.56 -26.49
C PHE A 229 1.04 13.59 -27.63
N VAL A 230 2.27 13.80 -28.06
CA VAL A 230 2.57 14.69 -29.18
C VAL A 230 2.70 13.86 -30.45
N GLN A 231 1.86 14.17 -31.45
CA GLN A 231 1.90 13.58 -32.80
C GLN A 231 1.96 14.71 -33.84
N ASP A 232 2.91 14.64 -34.76
CA ASP A 232 3.09 15.64 -35.83
C ASP A 232 3.12 17.11 -35.32
N ASN A 233 3.82 17.34 -34.22
CA ASN A 233 3.92 18.60 -33.48
C ASN A 233 2.57 19.12 -32.93
N SER A 234 1.54 18.28 -32.87
CA SER A 234 0.26 18.59 -32.27
C SER A 234 0.03 17.75 -31.03
N LEU A 235 -0.63 18.33 -30.06
CA LEU A 235 -1.07 17.63 -28.86
C LEU A 235 -2.34 16.84 -29.18
N VAL A 236 -2.31 15.53 -28.91
CA VAL A 236 -3.42 14.61 -29.17
C VAL A 236 -3.73 13.84 -27.90
N TYR A 237 -5.02 13.57 -27.67
CA TYR A 237 -5.43 12.64 -26.62
C TYR A 237 -6.21 11.45 -27.21
N ASP A 238 -6.13 10.30 -26.52
CA ASP A 238 -6.80 9.07 -26.94
C ASP A 238 -7.19 8.22 -25.72
N PHE A 239 -8.39 7.65 -25.74
CA PHE A 239 -8.89 6.78 -24.67
C PHE A 239 -8.41 5.33 -24.75
N THR A 240 -7.70 4.96 -25.80
CA THR A 240 -7.24 3.58 -26.04
C THR A 240 -5.74 3.45 -26.22
N PHE A 241 -5.03 4.58 -26.35
CA PHE A 241 -3.58 4.58 -26.59
C PHE A 241 -2.80 4.12 -25.36
N GLY A 242 -2.20 2.94 -25.43
CA GLY A 242 -1.42 2.33 -24.36
C GLY A 242 0.04 2.79 -24.28
N GLY A 243 0.45 3.81 -25.06
CA GLY A 243 1.86 4.23 -25.17
C GLY A 243 2.34 5.21 -24.09
N VAL A 244 1.51 5.61 -23.16
CA VAL A 244 1.91 6.45 -22.01
C VAL A 244 2.48 5.54 -20.94
N THR A 245 3.81 5.47 -20.87
CA THR A 245 4.53 4.61 -19.94
C THR A 245 5.42 5.42 -19.01
N ALA A 246 5.81 4.82 -17.88
CA ALA A 246 6.73 5.39 -16.92
C ALA A 246 7.65 4.32 -16.36
N THR A 247 8.81 4.73 -15.89
CA THR A 247 9.76 3.89 -15.16
C THR A 247 10.05 4.50 -13.80
N TRP A 248 10.47 3.68 -12.85
CA TRP A 248 10.91 4.14 -11.54
C TRP A 248 12.42 4.04 -11.39
N SER A 249 13.01 4.90 -10.56
CA SER A 249 14.43 4.87 -10.20
C SER A 249 14.75 3.64 -9.34
N ASP A 250 16.03 3.25 -9.27
CA ASP A 250 16.46 2.09 -8.49
C ASP A 250 16.18 2.24 -6.98
N ASP A 251 16.24 3.48 -6.47
CA ASP A 251 15.88 3.82 -5.09
C ASP A 251 14.36 3.95 -4.88
N MET A 252 13.57 3.83 -5.96
CA MET A 252 12.10 3.94 -5.98
C MET A 252 11.54 5.27 -5.44
N ASN A 253 12.34 6.32 -5.48
CA ASN A 253 11.94 7.66 -5.05
C ASN A 253 11.50 8.58 -6.19
N THR A 254 11.68 8.13 -7.44
CA THR A 254 11.28 8.89 -8.63
C THR A 254 10.57 7.98 -9.63
N ILE A 255 9.46 8.47 -10.19
CA ILE A 255 8.77 7.88 -11.35
C ILE A 255 8.83 8.89 -12.48
N THR A 256 9.32 8.48 -13.63
CA THR A 256 9.45 9.36 -14.81
C THR A 256 8.66 8.79 -15.97
N PHE A 257 7.74 9.58 -16.50
CA PHE A 257 6.95 9.23 -17.68
C PHE A 257 7.75 9.46 -18.96
N THR A 258 7.39 8.71 -20.00
CA THR A 258 7.99 8.88 -21.34
C THR A 258 7.83 10.35 -21.79
N PRO A 259 8.91 10.98 -22.30
CA PRO A 259 8.85 12.36 -22.78
C PRO A 259 7.77 12.58 -23.84
N ASN A 260 7.18 13.78 -23.84
CA ASN A 260 6.09 14.17 -24.75
C ASN A 260 4.82 13.31 -24.60
N THR A 261 4.68 12.63 -23.49
CA THR A 261 3.46 11.94 -23.09
C THR A 261 2.96 12.45 -21.76
N GLY A 262 1.71 12.12 -21.44
CA GLY A 262 1.09 12.55 -20.19
C GLY A 262 -0.32 12.04 -20.00
N ILE A 263 -1.03 12.72 -19.13
CA ILE A 263 -2.38 12.36 -18.69
C ILE A 263 -3.32 13.55 -18.94
N TYR A 264 -4.52 13.26 -19.44
CA TYR A 264 -5.57 14.24 -19.66
C TYR A 264 -6.88 13.75 -19.08
N GLY A 265 -7.54 14.58 -18.30
CA GLY A 265 -8.90 14.38 -17.82
C GLY A 265 -9.88 15.03 -18.80
N VAL A 266 -10.53 14.22 -19.62
CA VAL A 266 -11.51 14.68 -20.63
C VAL A 266 -12.89 14.72 -20.01
N ILE A 267 -13.59 15.84 -20.19
CA ILE A 267 -14.99 15.97 -19.80
C ILE A 267 -15.84 15.26 -20.85
N VAL A 268 -16.68 14.33 -20.39
CA VAL A 268 -17.60 13.55 -21.23
C VAL A 268 -19.03 13.93 -20.87
N ALA A 269 -19.77 14.43 -21.81
CA ALA A 269 -21.17 14.79 -21.68
C ALA A 269 -22.02 13.92 -22.60
N ASP A 270 -23.08 13.34 -22.08
CA ASP A 270 -23.99 12.45 -22.83
C ASP A 270 -23.31 11.30 -23.59
N GLY A 271 -22.15 10.81 -23.00
CA GLY A 271 -21.35 9.74 -23.57
C GLY A 271 -20.33 10.17 -24.62
N GLU A 272 -20.31 11.43 -25.02
CA GLU A 272 -19.39 11.98 -26.02
C GLU A 272 -18.34 12.88 -25.38
N PRO A 273 -17.07 12.82 -25.82
CA PRO A 273 -16.04 13.73 -25.36
C PRO A 273 -16.36 15.17 -25.73
N SER A 274 -16.23 16.08 -24.81
CA SER A 274 -16.33 17.52 -25.07
C SER A 274 -14.96 18.08 -25.49
N ASP A 275 -14.98 19.30 -26.06
CA ASP A 275 -13.77 20.05 -26.39
C ASP A 275 -13.05 20.57 -25.12
N TYR A 276 -13.60 20.32 -23.94
CA TYR A 276 -13.10 20.80 -22.66
C TYR A 276 -12.41 19.69 -21.89
N GLY A 277 -11.29 20.04 -21.25
CA GLY A 277 -10.57 19.18 -20.32
C GLY A 277 -10.69 19.67 -18.88
N PHE A 278 -10.67 18.75 -17.97
CA PHE A 278 -10.64 19.03 -16.54
C PHE A 278 -9.23 19.45 -16.08
N ALA A 279 -8.23 18.65 -16.41
CA ALA A 279 -6.83 18.87 -16.13
C ALA A 279 -5.97 18.11 -17.13
N GLY A 280 -4.77 18.57 -17.38
CA GLY A 280 -3.84 17.88 -18.27
C GLY A 280 -2.40 18.20 -17.93
N CYS A 281 -1.56 17.17 -17.95
CA CYS A 281 -0.15 17.29 -17.62
C CYS A 281 0.71 16.46 -18.58
N LEU A 282 1.73 17.10 -19.13
CA LEU A 282 2.76 16.49 -19.96
C LEU A 282 4.10 16.43 -19.22
N ASN A 283 4.98 15.53 -19.70
CA ASN A 283 6.34 15.39 -19.21
C ASN A 283 6.37 15.16 -17.68
N ILE A 284 5.58 14.22 -17.25
CA ILE A 284 5.33 13.96 -15.82
C ILE A 284 6.56 13.32 -15.17
N THR A 285 6.93 13.87 -14.02
CA THR A 285 7.83 13.25 -13.07
C THR A 285 7.16 13.26 -11.70
N MET A 286 7.21 12.15 -10.97
CA MET A 286 6.71 12.06 -9.62
C MET A 286 7.87 11.79 -8.67
N THR A 287 7.94 12.52 -7.57
CA THR A 287 8.93 12.32 -6.50
C THR A 287 8.23 11.96 -5.22
N ARG A 288 8.80 11.01 -4.48
CA ARG A 288 8.26 10.57 -3.19
C ARG A 288 8.37 11.68 -2.15
N ASN A 289 7.36 11.82 -1.32
CA ASN A 289 7.32 12.79 -0.23
C ASN A 289 7.93 12.20 1.05
#